data_48aab67ef11560c0029e1716a649a854
#
_entry.id   48aab67ef11560c0029e1716a649a854
#
_cell.length_a   1.000
_cell.length_b   1.000
_cell.length_c   1.000
_cell.angle_alpha   90.00
_cell.angle_beta   90.00
_cell.angle_gamma   90.00
#
_symmetry.space_group_name_H-M   'P 1'
#
loop_
_entity.id
_entity.type
_entity.pdbx_description
1 polymer ?
#
loop_
_entity_poly.entity_id
_entity_poly.type
_entity_poly.pdbx_seq_one_letter_code
_entity_poly.pdbx_strand_id
1 'polypeptide(L)'
;MPDVGDLATARLDVSPHDGTTSATLLVTGPAGQLSTPVVTPVDDGAAWTAPVVYTAAGVWRLSWTVTGTGASEQHQLVSVAPTPGALGDGRVYATTTDLANALKEAPPLTAQKLLERASELLDSDFLLTAIYDVDDEGMPTHPLVIKGFRDAVCAQVEFWEEVGEETDISGPLQGAQIGSVNLQFGAGDNRSGPSYYAPKLLRALQLIPSKHIRFTGLAGC
;
A
#
# COMPACT_ATOMS: atom_id res chain seq x y z
N MET A 1 16.37 0.25 -2.56
CA MET A 1 15.38 -0.81 -2.43
C MET A 1 14.93 -1.10 -3.85
N PRO A 2 15.02 -2.33 -4.34
CA PRO A 2 14.61 -2.65 -5.70
C PRO A 2 13.09 -2.68 -5.84
N ASP A 3 12.62 -2.37 -7.05
CA ASP A 3 11.22 -2.46 -7.45
C ASP A 3 11.00 -3.68 -8.36
N VAL A 4 9.74 -4.06 -8.57
CA VAL A 4 9.38 -5.11 -9.53
C VAL A 4 9.85 -4.74 -10.93
N GLY A 5 10.55 -5.66 -11.59
CA GLY A 5 11.17 -5.48 -12.90
C GLY A 5 12.65 -5.08 -12.84
N ASP A 6 13.17 -4.69 -11.68
CA ASP A 6 14.57 -4.32 -11.56
C ASP A 6 15.50 -5.52 -11.75
N LEU A 7 16.58 -5.26 -12.48
CA LEU A 7 17.74 -6.14 -12.57
C LEU A 7 18.76 -5.70 -11.51
N ALA A 8 18.97 -6.54 -10.51
CA ALA A 8 19.97 -6.32 -9.49
C ALA A 8 21.14 -7.30 -9.63
N THR A 9 22.32 -6.94 -9.15
CA THR A 9 23.46 -7.84 -9.03
C THR A 9 23.57 -8.27 -7.58
N ALA A 10 23.29 -9.54 -7.31
CA ALA A 10 23.58 -10.15 -6.02
C ALA A 10 25.10 -10.36 -5.91
N ARG A 11 25.67 -10.08 -4.74
CA ARG A 11 27.10 -10.23 -4.45
C ARG A 11 27.31 -10.98 -3.15
N LEU A 12 28.31 -11.87 -3.17
CA LEU A 12 28.82 -12.60 -2.04
C LEU A 12 30.34 -12.44 -1.98
N ASP A 13 30.87 -12.02 -0.85
CA ASP A 13 32.30 -12.01 -0.58
C ASP A 13 32.69 -13.27 0.23
N VAL A 14 33.73 -13.96 -0.19
CA VAL A 14 34.17 -15.23 0.40
C VAL A 14 35.62 -15.08 0.91
N SER A 15 35.84 -15.44 2.18
CA SER A 15 37.17 -15.44 2.78
C SER A 15 37.23 -16.56 3.87
N PRO A 16 38.24 -17.43 3.87
CA PRO A 16 39.32 -17.55 2.86
C PRO A 16 38.82 -18.09 1.52
N HIS A 17 39.56 -17.91 0.44
CA HIS A 17 39.25 -18.41 -0.90
C HIS A 17 40.54 -18.88 -1.57
N ASP A 18 40.41 -19.79 -2.55
CA ASP A 18 41.48 -20.25 -3.44
C ASP A 18 40.91 -20.82 -4.75
N GLY A 19 41.72 -21.41 -5.60
CA GLY A 19 41.29 -21.98 -6.86
C GLY A 19 40.30 -23.16 -6.76
N THR A 20 39.99 -23.66 -5.57
CA THR A 20 38.96 -24.70 -5.31
C THR A 20 37.62 -24.11 -4.90
N THR A 21 37.57 -22.81 -4.59
CA THR A 21 36.35 -22.12 -4.17
C THR A 21 35.37 -22.03 -5.32
N SER A 22 34.13 -22.42 -5.09
CA SER A 22 33.01 -22.26 -6.04
C SER A 22 31.75 -21.87 -5.31
N ALA A 23 30.93 -21.02 -5.90
CA ALA A 23 29.67 -20.57 -5.33
C ALA A 23 28.49 -20.83 -6.26
N THR A 24 27.35 -21.15 -5.68
CA THR A 24 26.05 -21.24 -6.36
C THR A 24 25.02 -20.39 -5.65
N LEU A 25 24.03 -19.90 -6.37
CA LEU A 25 22.95 -19.08 -5.83
C LEU A 25 21.61 -19.72 -6.15
N LEU A 26 20.82 -19.96 -5.12
CA LEU A 26 19.40 -20.28 -5.22
C LEU A 26 18.59 -19.06 -4.80
N VAL A 27 17.75 -18.56 -5.70
CA VAL A 27 16.85 -17.44 -5.44
C VAL A 27 15.44 -17.98 -5.25
N THR A 28 14.81 -17.62 -4.14
CA THR A 28 13.43 -17.96 -3.83
C THR A 28 12.59 -16.69 -3.78
N GLY A 29 11.59 -16.59 -4.63
CA GLY A 29 10.66 -15.46 -4.63
C GLY A 29 9.53 -15.59 -3.62
N PRO A 30 8.73 -14.54 -3.42
CA PRO A 30 7.69 -14.47 -2.38
C PRO A 30 6.59 -15.52 -2.51
N ALA A 31 6.27 -15.97 -3.73
CA ALA A 31 5.30 -17.05 -3.97
C ALA A 31 5.96 -18.44 -4.05
N GLY A 32 7.23 -18.57 -3.60
CA GLY A 32 7.96 -19.85 -3.60
C GLY A 32 8.57 -20.25 -4.95
N GLN A 33 8.53 -19.38 -5.97
CA GLN A 33 9.22 -19.62 -7.24
C GLN A 33 10.73 -19.69 -7.01
N LEU A 34 11.38 -20.65 -7.67
CA LEU A 34 12.82 -20.89 -7.56
C LEU A 34 13.53 -20.53 -8.86
N SER A 35 14.70 -19.91 -8.75
CA SER A 35 15.62 -19.71 -9.88
C SER A 35 17.07 -19.86 -9.43
N THR A 36 17.92 -20.30 -10.35
CA THR A 36 19.36 -20.49 -10.15
C THR A 36 20.12 -19.69 -11.21
N PRO A 37 20.35 -18.39 -10.97
CA PRO A 37 21.09 -17.56 -11.92
C PRO A 37 22.55 -18.01 -12.05
N VAL A 38 23.17 -17.72 -13.18
CA VAL A 38 24.59 -18.02 -13.40
C VAL A 38 25.43 -17.13 -12.49
N VAL A 39 26.26 -17.77 -11.67
CA VAL A 39 27.18 -17.10 -10.76
C VAL A 39 28.56 -16.97 -11.42
N THR A 40 29.14 -15.79 -11.38
CA THR A 40 30.46 -15.48 -11.94
C THR A 40 31.42 -15.05 -10.82
N PRO A 41 32.66 -15.61 -10.79
CA PRO A 41 33.69 -15.16 -9.87
C PRO A 41 34.20 -13.76 -10.27
N VAL A 42 34.54 -12.97 -9.27
CA VAL A 42 35.17 -11.65 -9.37
C VAL A 42 36.33 -11.62 -8.39
N ASP A 43 37.33 -10.81 -8.65
CA ASP A 43 38.50 -10.65 -7.78
C ASP A 43 39.20 -12.00 -7.43
N ASP A 44 39.51 -12.80 -8.46
CA ASP A 44 40.12 -14.09 -8.35
C ASP A 44 39.42 -15.10 -7.42
N GLY A 45 38.07 -14.97 -7.30
CA GLY A 45 37.25 -15.84 -6.46
C GLY A 45 37.01 -15.34 -5.03
N ALA A 46 37.53 -14.14 -4.70
CA ALA A 46 37.24 -13.47 -3.43
C ALA A 46 35.77 -12.98 -3.33
N ALA A 47 35.16 -12.70 -4.51
CA ALA A 47 33.78 -12.31 -4.59
C ALA A 47 33.06 -13.07 -5.71
N TRP A 48 31.75 -13.25 -5.56
CA TRP A 48 30.88 -13.92 -6.51
C TRP A 48 29.67 -13.06 -6.80
N THR A 49 29.29 -12.95 -8.07
CA THR A 49 28.16 -12.11 -8.50
C THR A 49 27.19 -12.90 -9.36
N ALA A 50 25.91 -12.57 -9.25
CA ALA A 50 24.86 -13.12 -10.09
C ALA A 50 23.79 -12.10 -10.40
N PRO A 51 23.27 -12.05 -11.65
CA PRO A 51 22.15 -11.19 -12.01
C PRO A 51 20.84 -11.79 -11.45
N VAL A 52 20.03 -10.96 -10.80
CA VAL A 52 18.73 -11.35 -10.28
C VAL A 52 17.68 -10.35 -10.78
N VAL A 53 16.61 -10.86 -11.40
CA VAL A 53 15.46 -10.05 -11.81
C VAL A 53 14.32 -10.29 -10.82
N TYR A 54 13.83 -9.24 -10.20
CA TYR A 54 12.71 -9.32 -9.25
C TYR A 54 11.38 -9.21 -9.99
N THR A 55 10.67 -10.31 -10.14
CA THR A 55 9.44 -10.39 -10.95
C THR A 55 8.16 -10.16 -10.15
N ALA A 56 8.24 -10.07 -8.82
CA ALA A 56 7.11 -9.85 -7.93
C ALA A 56 7.53 -9.04 -6.71
N ALA A 57 6.60 -8.24 -6.18
CA ALA A 57 6.79 -7.55 -4.91
C ALA A 57 6.78 -8.55 -3.74
N GLY A 58 7.50 -8.22 -2.67
CA GLY A 58 7.57 -9.05 -1.47
C GLY A 58 9.00 -9.33 -1.03
N VAL A 59 9.16 -10.33 -0.17
CA VAL A 59 10.48 -10.70 0.38
C VAL A 59 11.07 -11.85 -0.41
N TRP A 60 12.21 -11.59 -1.01
CA TRP A 60 13.01 -12.56 -1.75
C TRP A 60 14.12 -13.08 -0.86
N ARG A 61 14.42 -14.38 -0.96
CA ARG A 61 15.53 -15.03 -0.27
C ARG A 61 16.58 -15.49 -1.28
N LEU A 62 17.80 -15.01 -1.09
CA LEU A 62 18.98 -15.40 -1.84
C LEU A 62 19.80 -16.33 -0.96
N SER A 63 19.93 -17.60 -1.35
CA SER A 63 20.66 -18.63 -0.61
C SER A 63 21.92 -18.98 -1.39
N TRP A 64 23.07 -18.56 -0.89
CA TRP A 64 24.37 -18.86 -1.43
C TRP A 64 24.92 -20.12 -0.79
N THR A 65 25.45 -21.02 -1.61
CA THR A 65 26.20 -22.18 -1.18
C THR A 65 27.62 -22.10 -1.74
N VAL A 66 28.61 -22.03 -0.87
CA VAL A 66 30.03 -22.01 -1.21
C VAL A 66 30.62 -23.39 -0.95
N THR A 67 31.41 -23.88 -1.88
CA THR A 67 32.12 -25.16 -1.77
C THR A 67 33.63 -24.95 -1.96
N GLY A 68 34.45 -25.88 -1.54
CA GLY A 68 35.91 -25.73 -1.54
C GLY A 68 36.40 -24.94 -0.32
N THR A 69 37.51 -24.18 -0.51
CA THR A 69 38.04 -23.35 0.56
C THR A 69 37.06 -22.20 0.87
N GLY A 70 36.72 -22.00 2.15
CA GLY A 70 35.68 -21.05 2.58
C GLY A 70 34.25 -21.57 2.46
N ALA A 71 34.06 -22.91 2.35
CA ALA A 71 32.76 -23.55 2.27
C ALA A 71 31.80 -23.04 3.36
N SER A 72 30.63 -22.51 2.94
CA SER A 72 29.63 -21.92 3.83
C SER A 72 28.29 -21.83 3.15
N GLU A 73 27.23 -21.63 3.93
CA GLU A 73 25.91 -21.21 3.45
C GLU A 73 25.62 -19.84 3.99
N GLN A 74 25.15 -18.96 3.10
CA GLN A 74 24.75 -17.60 3.46
C GLN A 74 23.38 -17.28 2.87
N HIS A 75 22.55 -16.61 3.67
CA HIS A 75 21.21 -16.20 3.27
C HIS A 75 21.07 -14.69 3.35
N GLN A 76 20.55 -14.10 2.28
CA GLN A 76 20.24 -12.68 2.21
C GLN A 76 18.74 -12.53 1.95
N LEU A 77 18.11 -11.58 2.62
CA LEU A 77 16.73 -11.21 2.37
C LEU A 77 16.69 -9.85 1.65
N VAL A 78 15.91 -9.80 0.58
CA VAL A 78 15.73 -8.58 -0.20
C VAL A 78 14.24 -8.25 -0.25
N SER A 79 13.87 -7.07 0.23
CA SER A 79 12.52 -6.57 0.12
C SER A 79 12.37 -5.83 -1.21
N VAL A 80 11.37 -6.21 -1.99
CA VAL A 80 11.08 -5.67 -3.33
C VAL A 80 9.73 -4.95 -3.26
N ALA A 81 9.72 -3.67 -3.66
CA ALA A 81 8.51 -2.88 -3.69
C ALA A 81 7.68 -3.19 -4.96
N PRO A 82 6.36 -3.03 -4.92
CA PRO A 82 5.54 -3.06 -6.13
C PRO A 82 5.93 -1.93 -7.07
N THR A 83 5.64 -2.09 -8.36
CA THR A 83 5.83 -1.02 -9.33
C THR A 83 5.07 0.23 -8.87
N PRO A 84 5.72 1.41 -8.82
CA PRO A 84 5.04 2.65 -8.43
C PRO A 84 3.79 2.90 -9.28
N GLY A 85 2.65 3.19 -8.65
CA GLY A 85 1.38 3.42 -9.32
C GLY A 85 0.63 2.14 -9.74
N ALA A 86 1.11 0.94 -9.37
CA ALA A 86 0.31 -0.26 -9.52
C ALA A 86 -0.92 -0.16 -8.59
N LEU A 87 -2.11 -0.38 -9.17
CA LEU A 87 -3.36 -0.43 -8.41
C LEU A 87 -3.39 -1.72 -7.58
N GLY A 88 -3.94 -1.64 -6.36
CA GLY A 88 -4.31 -2.83 -5.59
C GLY A 88 -5.46 -3.60 -6.27
N ASP A 89 -5.77 -4.77 -5.74
CA ASP A 89 -6.86 -5.64 -6.26
C ASP A 89 -8.26 -5.11 -5.89
N GLY A 90 -8.35 -4.02 -5.11
CA GLY A 90 -9.59 -3.42 -4.65
C GLY A 90 -10.22 -2.45 -5.65
N ARG A 91 -11.52 -2.18 -5.47
CA ARG A 91 -12.22 -1.14 -6.22
C ARG A 91 -11.69 0.23 -5.83
N VAL A 92 -11.42 1.07 -6.83
CA VAL A 92 -10.97 2.45 -6.62
C VAL A 92 -11.94 3.40 -7.32
N TYR A 93 -12.58 4.28 -6.56
CA TYR A 93 -13.66 5.13 -7.09
C TYR A 93 -13.18 6.49 -7.61
N ALA A 94 -11.92 6.86 -7.39
CA ALA A 94 -11.36 8.12 -7.86
C ALA A 94 -9.91 7.94 -8.35
N THR A 95 -9.53 8.72 -9.34
CA THR A 95 -8.16 8.77 -9.87
C THR A 95 -7.35 9.88 -9.19
N THR A 96 -6.01 9.84 -9.33
CA THR A 96 -5.14 10.94 -8.88
C THR A 96 -5.44 12.25 -9.60
N THR A 97 -5.96 12.20 -10.83
CA THR A 97 -6.44 13.37 -11.56
C THR A 97 -7.70 13.95 -10.93
N ASP A 98 -8.64 13.10 -10.50
CA ASP A 98 -9.84 13.54 -9.79
C ASP A 98 -9.48 14.21 -8.47
N LEU A 99 -8.53 13.65 -7.74
CA LEU A 99 -8.02 14.23 -6.50
C LEU A 99 -7.36 15.59 -6.74
N ALA A 100 -6.48 15.72 -7.75
CA ALA A 100 -5.86 17.00 -8.10
C ALA A 100 -6.90 18.07 -8.44
N ASN A 101 -7.96 17.68 -9.17
CA ASN A 101 -9.07 18.58 -9.50
C ASN A 101 -9.90 18.99 -8.27
N ALA A 102 -10.06 18.10 -7.29
CA ALA A 102 -10.77 18.37 -6.04
C ALA A 102 -9.97 19.28 -5.13
N LEU A 103 -8.67 19.00 -4.93
CA LEU A 103 -7.75 19.79 -4.11
C LEU A 103 -7.39 21.14 -4.75
N LYS A 104 -7.42 21.22 -6.09
CA LYS A 104 -6.93 22.35 -6.91
C LYS A 104 -5.42 22.60 -6.75
N GLU A 105 -4.69 21.55 -6.43
CA GLU A 105 -3.23 21.54 -6.27
C GLU A 105 -2.65 20.18 -6.69
N ALA A 106 -1.33 20.07 -6.67
CA ALA A 106 -0.66 18.82 -6.97
C ALA A 106 -0.94 17.80 -5.86
N PRO A 107 -1.44 16.59 -6.20
CA PRO A 107 -1.68 15.55 -5.20
C PRO A 107 -0.35 15.02 -4.63
N PRO A 108 -0.34 14.50 -3.40
CA PRO A 108 0.85 13.91 -2.80
C PRO A 108 1.30 12.65 -3.57
N LEU A 109 2.57 12.28 -3.45
CA LEU A 109 3.09 11.06 -4.09
C LEU A 109 2.41 9.77 -3.59
N THR A 110 1.81 9.83 -2.40
CA THR A 110 1.04 8.74 -1.79
C THR A 110 -0.43 8.72 -2.21
N ALA A 111 -0.87 9.64 -3.07
CA ALA A 111 -2.27 9.83 -3.47
C ALA A 111 -2.96 8.53 -3.91
N GLN A 112 -2.26 7.69 -4.69
CA GLN A 112 -2.80 6.41 -5.15
C GLN A 112 -3.21 5.51 -3.97
N LYS A 113 -2.30 5.32 -3.01
CA LYS A 113 -2.55 4.53 -1.80
C LYS A 113 -3.67 5.11 -0.92
N LEU A 114 -3.73 6.45 -0.81
CA LEU A 114 -4.79 7.12 -0.05
C LEU A 114 -6.16 6.93 -0.69
N LEU A 115 -6.25 7.00 -2.02
CA LEU A 115 -7.49 6.76 -2.77
C LEU A 115 -7.97 5.32 -2.65
N GLU A 116 -7.07 4.33 -2.70
CA GLU A 116 -7.38 2.92 -2.46
C GLU A 116 -7.98 2.73 -1.06
N ARG A 117 -7.31 3.23 -0.01
CA ARG A 117 -7.79 3.13 1.38
C ARG A 117 -9.11 3.87 1.61
N ALA A 118 -9.29 5.05 1.01
CA ALA A 118 -10.55 5.79 1.10
C ALA A 118 -11.70 5.06 0.38
N SER A 119 -11.39 4.32 -0.69
CA SER A 119 -12.37 3.49 -1.40
C SER A 119 -12.74 2.25 -0.57
N GLU A 120 -11.76 1.58 0.05
CA GLU A 120 -11.99 0.47 0.99
C GLU A 120 -12.86 0.90 2.18
N LEU A 121 -12.57 2.07 2.77
CA LEU A 121 -13.37 2.65 3.84
C LEU A 121 -14.81 2.93 3.38
N LEU A 122 -14.98 3.46 2.17
CA LEU A 122 -16.32 3.69 1.60
C LEU A 122 -17.07 2.37 1.45
N ASP A 123 -16.44 1.32 0.95
CA ASP A 123 -17.03 -0.01 0.78
C ASP A 123 -17.38 -0.65 2.12
N SER A 124 -16.48 -0.62 3.10
CA SER A 124 -16.65 -1.31 4.39
C SER A 124 -17.69 -0.64 5.27
N ASP A 125 -17.74 0.69 5.30
CA ASP A 125 -18.50 1.41 6.32
C ASP A 125 -19.81 1.99 5.78
N PHE A 126 -19.87 2.30 4.49
CA PHE A 126 -21.02 2.97 3.90
C PHE A 126 -21.78 2.13 2.88
N LEU A 127 -21.07 1.33 2.06
CA LEU A 127 -21.68 0.62 0.94
C LEU A 127 -22.12 -0.81 1.23
N LEU A 128 -21.83 -1.37 2.42
CA LEU A 128 -22.23 -2.73 2.80
C LEU A 128 -23.73 -3.03 2.59
N THR A 129 -24.57 -2.02 2.83
CA THR A 129 -26.04 -2.16 2.72
C THR A 129 -26.61 -1.37 1.55
N ALA A 130 -25.73 -0.83 0.71
CA ALA A 130 -26.12 -0.03 -0.45
C ALA A 130 -26.51 -0.93 -1.64
N ILE A 131 -27.61 -0.60 -2.28
CA ILE A 131 -28.08 -1.24 -3.51
C ILE A 131 -28.03 -0.18 -4.62
N TYR A 132 -27.25 -0.45 -5.65
CA TYR A 132 -27.08 0.39 -6.85
C TYR A 132 -26.68 -0.48 -8.05
N ASP A 133 -26.82 0.04 -9.27
CA ASP A 133 -26.45 -0.67 -10.48
C ASP A 133 -24.92 -0.74 -10.63
N VAL A 134 -24.40 -1.97 -10.87
CA VAL A 134 -22.97 -2.26 -11.03
C VAL A 134 -22.70 -2.97 -12.35
N ASP A 135 -21.46 -2.89 -12.83
CA ASP A 135 -20.92 -3.70 -13.92
C ASP A 135 -20.40 -5.08 -13.42
N ASP A 136 -19.77 -5.84 -14.31
CA ASP A 136 -19.23 -7.17 -14.01
C ASP A 136 -18.05 -7.11 -13.02
N GLU A 137 -17.35 -5.98 -12.92
CA GLU A 137 -16.28 -5.71 -11.97
C GLU A 137 -16.80 -5.16 -10.63
N GLY A 138 -18.10 -4.95 -10.50
CA GLY A 138 -18.74 -4.40 -9.29
C GLY A 138 -18.63 -2.88 -9.16
N MET A 139 -18.25 -2.18 -10.23
CA MET A 139 -18.18 -0.72 -10.25
C MET A 139 -19.55 -0.10 -10.56
N PRO A 140 -19.87 1.09 -9.99
CA PRO A 140 -21.13 1.75 -10.27
C PRO A 140 -21.23 2.16 -11.74
N THR A 141 -22.40 1.94 -12.36
CA THR A 141 -22.64 2.29 -13.77
C THR A 141 -23.35 3.62 -13.96
N HIS A 142 -24.12 4.07 -12.97
CA HIS A 142 -24.87 5.30 -13.08
C HIS A 142 -24.01 6.55 -12.84
N PRO A 143 -23.98 7.56 -13.75
CA PRO A 143 -23.07 8.71 -13.67
C PRO A 143 -23.15 9.51 -12.37
N LEU A 144 -24.35 9.64 -11.76
CA LEU A 144 -24.51 10.36 -10.49
C LEU A 144 -23.95 9.55 -9.31
N VAL A 145 -24.01 8.23 -9.35
CA VAL A 145 -23.40 7.34 -8.33
C VAL A 145 -21.89 7.39 -8.46
N ILE A 146 -21.36 7.23 -9.68
CA ILE A 146 -19.92 7.35 -9.98
C ILE A 146 -19.39 8.70 -9.45
N LYS A 147 -20.09 9.80 -9.78
CA LYS A 147 -19.71 11.13 -9.30
C LYS A 147 -19.74 11.22 -7.77
N GLY A 148 -20.78 10.71 -7.14
CA GLY A 148 -20.93 10.75 -5.69
C GLY A 148 -19.84 9.97 -4.95
N PHE A 149 -19.48 8.76 -5.43
CA PHE A 149 -18.42 7.95 -4.84
C PHE A 149 -17.05 8.60 -5.04
N ARG A 150 -16.77 9.10 -6.24
CA ARG A 150 -15.56 9.86 -6.51
C ARG A 150 -15.41 11.06 -5.58
N ASP A 151 -16.45 11.89 -5.48
CA ASP A 151 -16.42 13.08 -4.65
C ASP A 151 -16.28 12.73 -3.15
N ALA A 152 -16.90 11.61 -2.71
CA ALA A 152 -16.78 11.10 -1.34
C ALA A 152 -15.34 10.65 -1.01
N VAL A 153 -14.71 9.87 -1.91
CA VAL A 153 -13.34 9.39 -1.76
C VAL A 153 -12.34 10.55 -1.76
N CYS A 154 -12.47 11.48 -2.71
CA CYS A 154 -11.61 12.67 -2.73
C CYS A 154 -11.75 13.51 -1.45
N ALA A 155 -12.98 13.68 -0.93
CA ALA A 155 -13.23 14.41 0.30
C ALA A 155 -12.61 13.73 1.53
N GLN A 156 -12.57 12.38 1.56
CA GLN A 156 -11.93 11.65 2.63
C GLN A 156 -10.41 11.81 2.60
N VAL A 157 -9.79 11.77 1.42
CA VAL A 157 -8.36 12.01 1.28
C VAL A 157 -7.99 13.44 1.68
N GLU A 158 -8.76 14.46 1.23
CA GLU A 158 -8.57 15.86 1.65
C GLU A 158 -8.61 15.99 3.18
N PHE A 159 -9.55 15.33 3.82
CA PHE A 159 -9.68 15.34 5.26
C PHE A 159 -8.48 14.70 5.98
N TRP A 160 -7.96 13.57 5.47
CA TRP A 160 -6.76 12.95 6.04
C TRP A 160 -5.50 13.79 5.87
N GLU A 161 -5.40 14.59 4.80
CA GLU A 161 -4.30 15.53 4.61
C GLU A 161 -4.36 16.70 5.60
N GLU A 162 -5.56 17.17 5.96
CA GLU A 162 -5.75 18.26 6.92
C GLU A 162 -5.57 17.82 8.39
N VAL A 163 -6.11 16.65 8.76
CA VAL A 163 -6.23 16.19 10.15
C VAL A 163 -5.18 15.14 10.51
N GLY A 164 -4.62 14.48 9.51
CA GLY A 164 -3.77 13.31 9.63
C GLY A 164 -4.53 12.02 9.34
N GLU A 165 -3.82 11.04 8.79
CA GLU A 165 -4.35 9.71 8.51
C GLU A 165 -4.56 8.98 9.83
N GLU A 166 -5.74 8.39 10.00
CA GLU A 166 -6.02 7.60 11.18
C GLU A 166 -5.21 6.29 11.15
N THR A 167 -4.52 6.03 12.24
CA THR A 167 -3.89 4.74 12.48
C THR A 167 -4.67 4.01 13.58
N ASP A 168 -4.94 2.73 13.41
CA ASP A 168 -5.62 1.87 14.41
C ASP A 168 -4.93 1.86 15.78
N ILE A 169 -3.74 2.47 15.89
CA ILE A 169 -2.87 2.43 17.06
C ILE A 169 -3.06 3.64 17.99
N SER A 170 -3.49 4.77 17.45
CA SER A 170 -3.70 5.99 18.25
C SER A 170 -5.02 6.63 17.85
N GLY A 171 -6.02 6.44 18.69
CA GLY A 171 -7.19 7.30 18.63
C GLY A 171 -6.73 8.77 18.66
N PRO A 172 -7.53 9.70 18.15
CA PRO A 172 -7.15 11.08 18.05
C PRO A 172 -6.70 11.61 19.40
N LEU A 173 -5.56 12.30 19.39
CA LEU A 173 -4.98 12.92 20.57
C LEU A 173 -5.99 13.88 21.20
N GLN A 174 -6.64 13.45 22.29
CA GLN A 174 -7.56 14.29 23.06
C GLN A 174 -6.85 15.34 23.89
N GLY A 175 -5.54 15.22 24.03
CA GLY A 175 -4.70 16.19 24.71
C GLY A 175 -3.22 15.80 24.69
N ALA A 176 -2.35 16.79 24.79
CA ALA A 176 -0.92 16.61 24.97
C ALA A 176 -0.44 17.42 26.15
N GLN A 177 0.30 16.81 27.06
CA GLN A 177 0.96 17.51 28.16
C GLN A 177 2.45 17.65 27.86
N ILE A 178 2.92 18.90 27.74
CA ILE A 178 4.33 19.22 27.55
C ILE A 178 4.78 20.04 28.77
N GLY A 179 5.42 19.39 29.71
CA GLY A 179 5.83 20.03 30.98
C GLY A 179 4.65 20.52 31.80
N SER A 180 4.55 21.80 32.11
CA SER A 180 3.44 22.41 32.82
C SER A 180 2.27 22.88 31.92
N VAL A 181 2.40 22.72 30.62
CA VAL A 181 1.38 23.13 29.65
C VAL A 181 0.52 21.92 29.28
N ASN A 182 -0.77 22.01 29.59
CA ASN A 182 -1.77 21.01 29.20
C ASN A 182 -2.57 21.58 28.01
N LEU A 183 -2.35 20.99 26.82
CA LEU A 183 -3.09 21.31 25.61
C LEU A 183 -4.24 20.33 25.50
N GLN A 184 -5.45 20.76 25.81
CA GLN A 184 -6.68 20.01 25.52
C GLN A 184 -7.19 20.45 24.15
N PHE A 185 -7.19 19.53 23.18
CA PHE A 185 -7.83 19.74 21.90
C PHE A 185 -9.32 19.50 22.09
N GLY A 186 -10.07 20.57 22.25
CA GLY A 186 -11.51 20.71 22.33
C GLY A 186 -12.36 19.47 22.57
N ALA A 187 -12.74 19.22 23.81
CA ALA A 187 -13.94 18.44 24.09
C ALA A 187 -15.18 19.28 23.68
N GLY A 188 -15.42 19.38 22.39
CA GLY A 188 -16.70 19.83 21.87
C GLY A 188 -17.68 18.68 21.99
N ASP A 189 -18.77 18.91 22.71
CA ASP A 189 -19.96 18.08 22.91
C ASP A 189 -19.77 16.55 22.91
N ASN A 190 -20.22 15.94 24.00
CA ASN A 190 -20.23 14.50 24.33
C ASN A 190 -20.92 13.58 23.27
N ARG A 191 -20.88 13.91 21.99
CA ARG A 191 -21.48 13.12 20.89
C ARG A 191 -20.54 12.72 19.77
N SER A 192 -19.28 13.18 19.82
CA SER A 192 -18.36 12.88 18.71
C SER A 192 -16.96 12.76 19.27
N GLY A 193 -16.45 11.55 19.34
CA GLY A 193 -15.04 11.35 19.10
C GLY A 193 -14.70 12.09 17.80
N PRO A 194 -13.44 12.43 17.52
CA PRO A 194 -13.09 13.08 16.27
C PRO A 194 -13.70 12.27 15.13
N SER A 195 -14.28 12.99 14.20
CA SER A 195 -14.97 12.38 13.08
C SER A 195 -13.93 11.60 12.24
N TYR A 196 -14.01 10.30 12.23
CA TYR A 196 -13.16 9.45 11.37
C TYR A 196 -13.45 9.70 9.88
N TYR A 197 -14.60 10.31 9.61
CA TYR A 197 -15.10 10.53 8.27
C TYR A 197 -15.17 12.02 7.96
N ALA A 198 -14.77 12.36 6.76
CA ALA A 198 -14.92 13.71 6.27
C ALA A 198 -16.41 14.11 6.25
N PRO A 199 -16.82 15.25 6.83
CA PRO A 199 -18.18 15.73 6.70
C PRO A 199 -18.64 15.90 5.25
N LYS A 200 -17.70 16.21 4.34
CA LYS A 200 -17.93 16.33 2.90
C LYS A 200 -18.24 14.96 2.26
N LEU A 201 -17.69 13.84 2.76
CA LEU A 201 -17.99 12.48 2.30
C LEU A 201 -19.48 12.18 2.46
N LEU A 202 -20.00 12.33 3.66
CA LEU A 202 -21.43 12.09 3.93
C LEU A 202 -22.33 12.95 3.04
N ARG A 203 -21.95 14.21 2.85
CA ARG A 203 -22.70 15.13 1.98
C ARG A 203 -22.65 14.69 0.51
N ALA A 204 -21.52 14.19 0.02
CA ALA A 204 -21.38 13.66 -1.34
C ALA A 204 -22.33 12.47 -1.56
N LEU A 205 -22.42 11.54 -0.61
CA LEU A 205 -23.34 10.40 -0.67
C LEU A 205 -24.81 10.84 -0.60
N GLN A 206 -25.16 11.81 0.25
CA GLN A 206 -26.52 12.34 0.39
C GLN A 206 -27.02 13.07 -0.87
N LEU A 207 -26.11 13.59 -1.69
CA LEU A 207 -26.46 14.24 -2.96
C LEU A 207 -26.84 13.24 -4.06
N ILE A 208 -26.59 11.94 -3.88
CA ILE A 208 -27.00 10.92 -4.84
C ILE A 208 -28.52 10.70 -4.69
N PRO A 209 -29.31 10.84 -5.75
CA PRO A 209 -30.76 10.63 -5.64
C PRO A 209 -31.11 9.21 -5.22
N SER A 210 -32.06 9.04 -4.31
CA SER A 210 -32.49 7.76 -3.74
C SER A 210 -33.05 6.74 -4.76
N LYS A 211 -33.36 7.19 -5.97
CA LYS A 211 -33.74 6.30 -7.08
C LYS A 211 -32.57 5.53 -7.68
N HIS A 212 -31.31 5.98 -7.47
CA HIS A 212 -30.09 5.38 -8.02
C HIS A 212 -29.24 4.65 -6.97
N ILE A 213 -29.45 4.97 -5.70
CA ILE A 213 -28.82 4.26 -4.57
C ILE A 213 -29.84 4.14 -3.43
N ARG A 214 -29.92 2.95 -2.83
CA ARG A 214 -30.77 2.69 -1.66
C ARG A 214 -29.92 2.03 -0.60
N PHE A 215 -30.06 2.48 0.63
CA PHE A 215 -29.47 1.84 1.80
C PHE A 215 -30.56 0.99 2.49
N THR A 216 -30.36 -0.32 2.53
CA THR A 216 -31.22 -1.21 3.31
C THR A 216 -30.75 -1.14 4.75
N GLY A 217 -31.60 -0.64 5.66
CA GLY A 217 -31.30 -0.73 7.08
C GLY A 217 -31.11 -2.20 7.46
N LEU A 218 -30.03 -2.53 8.20
CA LEU A 218 -29.96 -3.78 8.92
C LEU A 218 -31.14 -3.75 9.89
N ALA A 219 -32.23 -4.48 9.57
CA ALA A 219 -33.30 -4.72 10.50
C ALA A 219 -32.65 -5.42 11.69
N GLY A 220 -32.56 -4.70 12.81
CA GLY A 220 -31.96 -5.23 14.02
C GLY A 220 -32.61 -6.55 14.41
N CYS A 221 -31.78 -7.56 14.64
CA CYS A 221 -32.12 -8.69 15.47
C CYS A 221 -32.07 -8.30 16.94
#